data_b899ab40f4e4239b74abc972d5ff2fe4
#
_entry.id   b899ab40f4e4239b74abc972d5ff2fe4
#
_cell.length_a   1.000
_cell.length_b   1.000
_cell.length_c   1.000
_cell.angle_alpha   90.00
_cell.angle_beta   90.00
_cell.angle_gamma   90.00
#
_symmetry.space_group_name_H-M   'P 1'
#
loop_
_entity.id
_entity.type
_entity.pdbx_description
1 polymer ?
#
loop_
_entity_poly.entity_id
_entity_poly.type
_entity_poly.pdbx_seq_one_letter_code
_entity_poly.pdbx_strand_id
1 'polypeptide(L)'
;MADVGVLYDMLTFHLDGTIEESIDRAAGQYHVVIAGDGTSISNRLESWGLLREGRWAPVRSRSWFKVRGRLSRTEVDYDLARHTIAYRARGETFFLRRLRVVEDVVAIPTGTHVDDAVSATLNYADGLWSPRDGALHTFVVRRRHAPNEGPDEVATGYRAELAPLEARVAPDPENGKSSALFDLSPFSSWMRPSRPARIVFGINRRPELITSSMILGSSVTIRLGAV
;
A
#
# COMPACT_ATOMS: atom_id res chain seq x y z
N MET A 1 5.66 -9.49 -12.26
CA MET A 1 6.79 -8.64 -12.72
C MET A 1 6.51 -7.19 -12.40
N ALA A 2 7.49 -6.47 -11.89
CA ALA A 2 7.37 -5.04 -11.62
C ALA A 2 8.58 -4.29 -12.20
N ASP A 3 8.32 -3.11 -12.74
CA ASP A 3 9.32 -2.19 -13.27
C ASP A 3 9.26 -0.89 -12.47
N VAL A 4 10.39 -0.42 -11.97
CA VAL A 4 10.55 0.84 -11.27
C VAL A 4 11.55 1.70 -12.01
N GLY A 5 11.07 2.72 -12.69
CA GLY A 5 11.89 3.73 -13.33
C GLY A 5 12.24 4.87 -12.36
N VAL A 6 13.47 5.32 -12.34
CA VAL A 6 13.94 6.42 -11.50
C VAL A 6 14.72 7.42 -12.36
N LEU A 7 14.57 8.73 -12.09
CA LEU A 7 15.25 9.80 -12.79
C LEU A 7 15.00 9.75 -14.32
N TYR A 8 13.72 9.90 -14.74
CA TYR A 8 13.33 9.86 -16.15
C TYR A 8 13.74 8.55 -16.85
N ASP A 9 13.56 7.41 -16.12
CA ASP A 9 13.91 6.06 -16.57
C ASP A 9 15.41 5.85 -16.90
N MET A 10 16.29 6.76 -16.48
CA MET A 10 17.74 6.56 -16.58
C MET A 10 18.24 5.38 -15.74
N LEU A 11 17.47 5.01 -14.71
CA LEU A 11 17.71 3.82 -13.90
C LEU A 11 16.40 3.04 -13.82
N THR A 12 16.38 1.83 -14.34
CA THR A 12 15.23 0.93 -14.25
C THR A 12 15.59 -0.26 -13.36
N PHE A 13 14.71 -0.56 -12.41
CA PHE A 13 14.80 -1.75 -11.57
C PHE A 13 13.68 -2.70 -11.99
N HIS A 14 14.05 -3.95 -12.27
CA HIS A 14 13.13 -5.03 -12.55
C HIS A 14 13.01 -5.93 -11.34
N LEU A 15 11.79 -6.30 -10.98
CA LEU A 15 11.49 -7.26 -9.94
C LEU A 15 10.58 -8.34 -10.52
N ASP A 16 10.94 -9.58 -10.28
CA ASP A 16 10.02 -10.70 -10.40
C ASP A 16 9.53 -11.10 -9.02
N GLY A 17 8.30 -11.58 -8.94
CA GLY A 17 7.75 -11.87 -7.64
C GLY A 17 6.53 -12.75 -7.68
N THR A 18 6.07 -13.13 -6.48
CA THR A 18 4.94 -14.02 -6.24
C THR A 18 3.93 -13.36 -5.31
N ILE A 19 2.68 -13.78 -5.46
CA ILE A 19 1.62 -13.53 -4.49
C ILE A 19 1.13 -14.90 -4.02
N GLU A 20 1.28 -15.15 -2.74
CA GLU A 20 0.79 -16.37 -2.08
C GLU A 20 -0.41 -15.98 -1.21
N GLU A 21 -1.59 -16.53 -1.51
CA GLU A 21 -2.82 -16.26 -0.79
C GLU A 21 -3.32 -17.54 -0.11
N SER A 22 -3.54 -17.45 1.20
CA SER A 22 -4.26 -18.44 1.98
C SER A 22 -5.51 -17.77 2.56
N ILE A 23 -6.67 -18.06 1.99
CA ILE A 23 -7.95 -17.44 2.38
C ILE A 23 -8.91 -18.53 2.77
N ASP A 24 -9.18 -18.64 4.06
CA ASP A 24 -10.21 -19.53 4.60
C ASP A 24 -11.48 -18.71 4.89
N ARG A 25 -12.44 -18.77 3.96
CA ARG A 25 -13.69 -18.03 4.10
C ARG A 25 -14.62 -18.64 5.15
N ALA A 26 -14.48 -19.94 5.45
CA ALA A 26 -15.28 -20.59 6.47
C ALA A 26 -14.80 -20.20 7.88
N ALA A 27 -13.49 -20.17 8.10
CA ALA A 27 -12.89 -19.66 9.33
C ALA A 27 -12.86 -18.13 9.40
N GLY A 28 -13.12 -17.43 8.29
CA GLY A 28 -13.04 -15.98 8.20
C GLY A 28 -11.62 -15.45 8.42
N GLN A 29 -10.61 -16.09 7.84
CA GLN A 29 -9.20 -15.74 8.01
C GLN A 29 -8.49 -15.60 6.67
N TYR A 30 -7.52 -14.70 6.59
CA TYR A 30 -6.59 -14.65 5.47
C TYR A 30 -5.14 -14.47 5.93
N HIS A 31 -4.24 -14.99 5.13
CA HIS A 31 -2.80 -14.68 5.14
C HIS A 31 -2.33 -14.52 3.71
N VAL A 32 -1.73 -13.38 3.41
CA VAL A 32 -1.22 -13.07 2.06
C VAL A 32 0.22 -12.62 2.18
N VAL A 33 1.05 -13.17 1.31
CA VAL A 33 2.45 -12.78 1.13
C VAL A 33 2.64 -12.30 -0.29
N ILE A 34 3.17 -11.10 -0.44
CA ILE A 34 3.59 -10.53 -1.72
C ILE A 34 5.10 -10.35 -1.64
N ALA A 35 5.85 -11.02 -2.48
CA ALA A 35 7.30 -10.93 -2.53
C ALA A 35 7.77 -10.59 -3.94
N GLY A 36 8.83 -9.78 -4.04
CA GLY A 36 9.47 -9.44 -5.30
C GLY A 36 10.97 -9.26 -5.09
N ASP A 37 11.76 -9.85 -5.97
CA ASP A 37 13.21 -9.77 -5.95
C ASP A 37 13.76 -9.35 -7.30
N GLY A 38 14.80 -8.51 -7.26
CA GLY A 38 15.57 -8.04 -8.40
C GLY A 38 17.02 -7.77 -7.97
N THR A 39 17.88 -7.47 -8.94
CA THR A 39 19.34 -7.36 -8.71
C THR A 39 19.74 -6.39 -7.59
N SER A 40 19.02 -5.29 -7.41
CA SER A 40 19.36 -4.27 -6.41
C SER A 40 18.14 -3.80 -5.62
N ILE A 41 17.02 -4.48 -5.76
CA ILE A 41 15.74 -4.12 -5.18
C ILE A 41 15.01 -5.39 -4.77
N SER A 42 14.44 -5.39 -3.58
CA SER A 42 13.51 -6.44 -3.14
C SER A 42 12.41 -5.85 -2.29
N ASN A 43 11.25 -6.48 -2.36
CA ASN A 43 10.07 -6.11 -1.58
C ASN A 43 9.40 -7.35 -1.01
N ARG A 44 8.91 -7.27 0.22
CA ARG A 44 8.07 -8.28 0.82
C ARG A 44 6.99 -7.59 1.65
N LEU A 45 5.76 -7.93 1.40
CA LEU A 45 4.60 -7.53 2.18
C LEU A 45 3.90 -8.79 2.68
N GLU A 46 3.63 -8.85 3.96
CA GLU A 46 2.80 -9.88 4.59
C GLU A 46 1.64 -9.24 5.32
N SER A 47 0.44 -9.77 5.14
CA SER A 47 -0.76 -9.33 5.83
C SER A 47 -1.57 -10.52 6.32
N TRP A 48 -2.04 -10.42 7.54
CA TRP A 48 -2.97 -11.36 8.20
C TRP A 48 -4.21 -10.60 8.61
N GLY A 49 -5.35 -11.21 8.47
CA GLY A 49 -6.60 -10.58 8.88
C GLY A 49 -7.74 -11.55 9.10
N LEU A 50 -8.85 -10.96 9.53
CA LEU A 50 -10.09 -11.65 9.88
C LEU A 50 -11.27 -11.03 9.12
N LEU A 51 -12.28 -11.85 8.83
CA LEU A 51 -13.59 -11.37 8.41
C LEU A 51 -14.34 -10.84 9.64
N ARG A 52 -14.60 -9.55 9.68
CA ARG A 52 -15.28 -8.88 10.78
C ARG A 52 -16.33 -7.92 10.25
N GLU A 53 -17.55 -8.00 10.79
CA GLU A 53 -18.66 -7.13 10.39
C GLU A 53 -18.92 -7.13 8.86
N GLY A 54 -18.73 -8.31 8.23
CA GLY A 54 -18.95 -8.49 6.79
C GLY A 54 -17.82 -7.97 5.90
N ARG A 55 -16.66 -7.57 6.45
CA ARG A 55 -15.49 -7.12 5.70
C ARG A 55 -14.21 -7.77 6.22
N TRP A 56 -13.24 -7.96 5.33
CA TRP A 56 -11.88 -8.31 5.73
C TRP A 56 -11.24 -7.14 6.47
N ALA A 57 -10.71 -7.38 7.65
CA ALA A 57 -10.00 -6.42 8.46
C ALA A 57 -8.61 -6.95 8.80
N PRO A 58 -7.53 -6.16 8.68
CA PRO A 58 -6.20 -6.60 9.01
C PRO A 58 -6.05 -6.73 10.54
N VAL A 59 -5.29 -7.73 10.99
CA VAL A 59 -4.85 -7.88 12.38
C VAL A 59 -3.36 -7.61 12.52
N ARG A 60 -2.61 -7.86 11.44
CA ARG A 60 -1.18 -7.56 11.38
C ARG A 60 -0.75 -7.36 9.94
N SER A 61 0.15 -6.41 9.71
CA SER A 61 0.90 -6.32 8.47
C SER A 61 2.38 -6.05 8.71
N ARG A 62 3.22 -6.56 7.83
CA ARG A 62 4.66 -6.35 7.83
C ARG A 62 5.12 -6.07 6.42
N SER A 63 6.00 -5.09 6.26
CA SER A 63 6.63 -4.85 4.98
C SER A 63 8.12 -4.62 5.13
N TRP A 64 8.86 -5.12 4.15
CA TRP A 64 10.29 -4.90 3.98
C TRP A 64 10.53 -4.43 2.55
N PHE A 65 11.26 -3.36 2.43
CA PHE A 65 11.66 -2.85 1.14
C PHE A 65 13.16 -2.56 1.18
N LYS A 66 13.90 -3.16 0.26
CA LYS A 66 15.34 -2.97 0.12
C LYS A 66 15.66 -2.45 -1.26
N VAL A 67 16.44 -1.39 -1.33
CA VAL A 67 16.94 -0.83 -2.59
C VAL A 67 18.38 -0.37 -2.42
N ARG A 68 19.29 -0.88 -3.25
CA ARG A 68 20.72 -0.57 -3.18
C ARG A 68 21.30 -0.67 -1.76
N GLY A 69 20.98 -1.74 -1.04
CA GLY A 69 21.43 -1.98 0.33
C GLY A 69 20.72 -1.17 1.42
N ARG A 70 19.81 -0.26 1.09
CA ARG A 70 18.97 0.46 2.06
C ARG A 70 17.77 -0.38 2.41
N LEU A 71 17.48 -0.53 3.68
CA LEU A 71 16.35 -1.30 4.17
C LEU A 71 15.33 -0.37 4.82
N SER A 72 14.08 -0.50 4.41
CA SER A 72 12.93 0.05 5.12
C SER A 72 12.04 -1.09 5.60
N ARG A 73 11.58 -0.99 6.84
CA ARG A 73 10.69 -1.97 7.47
C ARG A 73 9.54 -1.25 8.14
N THR A 74 8.34 -1.78 7.95
CA THR A 74 7.14 -1.32 8.65
C THR A 74 6.43 -2.53 9.26
N GLU A 75 5.99 -2.39 10.49
CA GLU A 75 5.16 -3.36 11.21
C GLU A 75 3.95 -2.63 11.76
N VAL A 76 2.79 -3.22 11.56
CA VAL A 76 1.51 -2.70 12.06
C VAL A 76 0.74 -3.84 12.71
N ASP A 77 0.38 -3.64 13.97
CA ASP A 77 -0.49 -4.54 14.72
C ASP A 77 -1.83 -3.82 14.98
N TYR A 78 -2.94 -4.42 14.53
CA TYR A 78 -4.28 -3.86 14.66
C TYR A 78 -5.01 -4.56 15.80
N ASP A 79 -5.16 -3.90 16.94
CA ASP A 79 -6.00 -4.38 18.05
C ASP A 79 -7.42 -3.84 17.87
N LEU A 80 -8.21 -4.58 17.11
CA LEU A 80 -9.58 -4.20 16.79
C LEU A 80 -10.52 -4.26 18.01
N ALA A 81 -10.16 -5.00 19.05
CA ALA A 81 -10.93 -5.06 20.29
C ALA A 81 -10.70 -3.83 21.16
N ARG A 82 -9.47 -3.34 21.20
CA ARG A 82 -9.09 -2.12 21.93
C ARG A 82 -9.21 -0.86 21.10
N HIS A 83 -9.60 -0.98 19.82
CA HIS A 83 -9.64 0.15 18.88
C HIS A 83 -8.31 0.90 18.79
N THR A 84 -7.18 0.18 18.69
CA THR A 84 -5.86 0.77 18.59
C THR A 84 -5.02 0.10 17.50
N ILE A 85 -4.07 0.85 16.96
CA ILE A 85 -3.08 0.37 15.99
C ILE A 85 -1.70 0.73 16.51
N ALA A 86 -0.86 -0.29 16.75
CA ALA A 86 0.55 -0.07 17.02
C ALA A 86 1.30 -0.02 15.68
N TYR A 87 1.96 1.10 15.40
CA TYR A 87 2.69 1.36 14.17
C TYR A 87 4.17 1.52 14.46
N ARG A 88 5.00 0.71 13.83
CA ARG A 88 6.46 0.78 13.92
C ARG A 88 7.04 0.83 12.53
N ALA A 89 7.85 1.84 12.26
CA ALA A 89 8.55 1.95 10.98
C ALA A 89 9.99 2.38 11.21
N ARG A 90 10.89 1.79 10.43
CA ARG A 90 12.31 2.14 10.40
C ARG A 90 12.80 2.07 8.97
N GLY A 91 13.48 3.11 8.51
CA GLY A 91 14.03 3.13 7.16
C GLY A 91 15.06 4.24 6.97
N GLU A 92 15.89 4.09 5.95
CA GLU A 92 16.85 5.10 5.55
C GLU A 92 16.28 5.95 4.41
N THR A 93 16.63 7.24 4.38
CA THR A 93 16.33 8.12 3.25
C THR A 93 17.13 7.71 2.03
N PHE A 94 16.64 8.07 0.83
CA PHE A 94 17.17 7.50 -0.40
C PHE A 94 18.58 7.99 -0.75
N PHE A 95 18.86 9.30 -0.70
CA PHE A 95 20.16 9.84 -1.09
C PHE A 95 21.14 9.90 0.08
N LEU A 96 20.74 10.48 1.22
CA LEU A 96 21.62 10.79 2.34
C LEU A 96 21.69 9.71 3.42
N ARG A 97 20.91 8.61 3.29
CA ARG A 97 20.86 7.49 4.22
C ARG A 97 20.58 7.89 5.68
N ARG A 98 19.83 8.96 5.87
CA ARG A 98 19.40 9.40 7.19
C ARG A 98 18.34 8.46 7.72
N LEU A 99 18.43 8.10 9.00
CA LEU A 99 17.51 7.16 9.64
C LEU A 99 16.21 7.86 10.02
N ARG A 100 15.09 7.28 9.60
CA ARG A 100 13.72 7.61 10.05
C ARG A 100 13.21 6.49 10.93
N VAL A 101 12.73 6.83 12.12
CA VAL A 101 12.13 5.88 13.06
C VAL A 101 10.81 6.43 13.54
N VAL A 102 9.79 5.58 13.53
CA VAL A 102 8.47 5.86 14.09
C VAL A 102 8.08 4.69 14.98
N GLU A 103 7.64 5.00 16.18
CA GLU A 103 6.97 4.06 17.07
C GLU A 103 5.83 4.81 17.74
N ASP A 104 4.60 4.42 17.42
CA ASP A 104 3.41 5.14 17.87
C ASP A 104 2.20 4.21 18.00
N VAL A 105 1.20 4.66 18.76
CA VAL A 105 -0.09 3.98 18.88
C VAL A 105 -1.19 4.96 18.48
N VAL A 106 -2.00 4.56 17.53
CA VAL A 106 -3.09 5.36 16.95
C VAL A 106 -4.43 4.77 17.38
N ALA A 107 -5.34 5.61 17.86
CA ALA A 107 -6.71 5.19 18.15
C ALA A 107 -7.52 5.03 16.86
N ILE A 108 -8.39 4.01 16.79
CA ILE A 108 -9.39 3.82 15.74
C ILE A 108 -10.70 4.41 16.25
N PRO A 109 -11.24 5.47 15.62
CA PRO A 109 -12.54 6.02 15.98
C PRO A 109 -13.65 4.97 15.82
N THR A 110 -14.63 4.99 16.70
CA THR A 110 -15.78 4.08 16.64
C THR A 110 -16.49 4.19 15.28
N GLY A 111 -16.83 3.06 14.69
CA GLY A 111 -17.48 2.99 13.39
C GLY A 111 -16.53 3.24 12.19
N THR A 112 -15.23 3.38 12.44
CA THR A 112 -14.23 3.53 11.39
C THR A 112 -13.71 2.17 10.96
N HIS A 113 -13.81 1.86 9.66
CA HIS A 113 -13.16 0.71 9.07
C HIS A 113 -11.75 1.09 8.62
N VAL A 114 -10.78 0.24 8.97
CA VAL A 114 -9.37 0.44 8.61
C VAL A 114 -8.90 -0.73 7.77
N ASP A 115 -8.25 -0.42 6.67
CA ASP A 115 -7.65 -1.41 5.77
C ASP A 115 -6.13 -1.27 5.71
N ASP A 116 -5.48 -2.32 5.29
CA ASP A 116 -4.19 -2.29 4.61
C ASP A 116 -4.37 -2.56 3.11
N ALA A 117 -3.28 -2.61 2.35
CA ALA A 117 -3.37 -2.83 0.90
C ALA A 117 -4.00 -4.18 0.53
N VAL A 118 -3.78 -5.20 1.36
CA VAL A 118 -4.29 -6.56 1.13
C VAL A 118 -5.78 -6.63 1.46
N SER A 119 -6.19 -6.20 2.66
CA SER A 119 -7.59 -6.24 3.06
C SER A 119 -8.48 -5.39 2.14
N ALA A 120 -8.01 -4.20 1.73
CA ALA A 120 -8.70 -3.37 0.77
C ALA A 120 -8.93 -4.09 -0.57
N THR A 121 -7.88 -4.76 -1.08
CA THR A 121 -7.97 -5.54 -2.32
C THR A 121 -8.93 -6.73 -2.18
N LEU A 122 -8.86 -7.47 -1.08
CA LEU A 122 -9.75 -8.60 -0.80
C LEU A 122 -11.21 -8.14 -0.67
N ASN A 123 -11.46 -7.04 0.04
CA ASN A 123 -12.80 -6.47 0.19
C ASN A 123 -13.42 -6.09 -1.15
N TYR A 124 -12.62 -5.48 -2.04
CA TYR A 124 -13.10 -5.15 -3.38
C TYR A 124 -13.33 -6.41 -4.24
N ALA A 125 -12.40 -7.34 -4.24
CA ALA A 125 -12.48 -8.58 -5.01
C ALA A 125 -13.68 -9.45 -4.61
N ASP A 126 -13.92 -9.60 -3.31
CA ASP A 126 -15.03 -10.39 -2.78
C ASP A 126 -16.38 -9.64 -2.78
N GLY A 127 -16.41 -8.39 -3.27
CA GLY A 127 -17.64 -7.56 -3.33
C GLY A 127 -18.11 -7.04 -1.98
N LEU A 128 -17.27 -7.13 -0.95
CA LEU A 128 -17.55 -6.67 0.41
C LEU A 128 -17.34 -5.15 0.58
N TRP A 129 -16.78 -4.52 -0.41
CA TRP A 129 -16.52 -3.08 -0.48
C TRP A 129 -17.06 -2.51 -1.79
N SER A 130 -18.21 -1.86 -1.71
CA SER A 130 -18.88 -1.28 -2.87
C SER A 130 -18.62 0.21 -2.96
N PRO A 131 -18.41 0.77 -4.16
CA PRO A 131 -18.28 2.19 -4.35
C PRO A 131 -19.55 2.95 -3.89
N ARG A 132 -19.34 4.09 -3.23
CA ARG A 132 -20.38 5.09 -2.96
C ARG A 132 -20.02 6.32 -3.79
N ASP A 133 -20.96 6.81 -4.58
CA ASP A 133 -20.74 7.95 -5.50
C ASP A 133 -19.54 7.75 -6.44
N GLY A 134 -19.31 6.52 -6.89
CA GLY A 134 -18.19 6.16 -7.75
C GLY A 134 -16.83 6.04 -7.04
N ALA A 135 -16.79 6.15 -5.72
CA ALA A 135 -15.56 6.05 -4.94
C ALA A 135 -15.64 5.00 -3.83
N LEU A 136 -14.52 4.37 -3.58
CA LEU A 136 -14.27 3.50 -2.44
C LEU A 136 -13.60 4.33 -1.33
N HIS A 137 -14.13 4.26 -0.11
CA HIS A 137 -13.60 5.01 1.02
C HIS A 137 -13.18 4.09 2.14
N THR A 138 -11.96 4.26 2.63
CA THR A 138 -11.43 3.58 3.81
C THR A 138 -10.41 4.46 4.52
N PHE A 139 -9.90 3.96 5.65
CA PHE A 139 -8.76 4.55 6.35
C PHE A 139 -7.59 3.58 6.34
N VAL A 140 -6.39 4.13 6.23
CA VAL A 140 -5.14 3.37 6.33
C VAL A 140 -4.22 4.05 7.34
N VAL A 141 -3.45 3.26 8.08
CA VAL A 141 -2.44 3.83 8.97
C VAL A 141 -1.17 4.14 8.21
N ARG A 142 -0.58 5.30 8.49
CA ARG A 142 0.67 5.74 7.88
C ARG A 142 1.52 6.54 8.85
N ARG A 143 2.78 6.74 8.50
CA ARG A 143 3.59 7.80 9.10
C ARG A 143 3.04 9.16 8.68
N ARG A 144 2.84 10.05 9.63
CA ARG A 144 2.51 11.43 9.35
C ARG A 144 3.72 12.15 8.74
N HIS A 145 3.54 12.73 7.56
CA HIS A 145 4.56 13.54 6.92
C HIS A 145 4.61 14.94 7.54
N ALA A 146 5.81 15.48 7.74
CA ALA A 146 5.94 16.89 8.04
C ALA A 146 5.54 17.74 6.81
N PRO A 147 4.99 18.94 6.99
CA PRO A 147 4.74 19.84 5.86
C PRO A 147 6.01 20.05 5.05
N ASN A 148 5.92 19.89 3.73
CA ASN A 148 7.04 20.02 2.78
C ASN A 148 8.22 19.06 3.00
N GLU A 149 8.00 17.93 3.67
CA GLU A 149 9.05 16.92 3.87
C GLU A 149 9.54 16.36 2.53
N GLY A 150 10.79 16.63 2.23
CA GLY A 150 11.49 16.10 1.06
C GLY A 150 11.91 14.62 1.23
N PRO A 151 12.38 13.99 0.13
CA PRO A 151 12.78 12.57 0.16
C PRO A 151 13.89 12.24 1.17
N ASP A 152 14.75 13.19 1.48
CA ASP A 152 15.90 13.03 2.39
C ASP A 152 15.80 13.80 3.70
N GLU A 153 14.68 14.47 3.94
CA GLU A 153 14.46 15.18 5.20
C GLU A 153 14.09 14.19 6.31
N VAL A 154 14.57 14.50 7.52
CA VAL A 154 14.27 13.75 8.74
C VAL A 154 13.81 14.72 9.80
N ALA A 155 12.58 14.56 10.26
CA ALA A 155 12.04 15.29 11.39
C ALA A 155 12.26 14.50 12.70
N THR A 156 12.24 15.20 13.82
CA THR A 156 12.22 14.60 15.15
C THR A 156 10.78 14.28 15.56
N GLY A 157 10.58 13.13 16.25
CA GLY A 157 9.28 12.81 16.83
C GLY A 157 8.19 12.50 15.81
N TYR A 158 8.52 11.70 14.79
CA TYR A 158 7.52 11.19 13.86
C TYR A 158 6.36 10.50 14.58
N ARG A 159 5.16 10.77 14.08
CA ARG A 159 3.93 10.16 14.58
C ARG A 159 3.26 9.35 13.48
N ALA A 160 2.44 8.41 13.88
CA ALA A 160 1.52 7.74 12.99
C ALA A 160 0.13 8.40 13.03
N GLU A 161 -0.64 8.21 11.97
CA GLU A 161 -2.02 8.70 11.87
C GLU A 161 -2.87 7.79 11.00
N LEU A 162 -4.18 7.83 11.19
CA LEU A 162 -5.15 7.32 10.24
C LEU A 162 -5.34 8.35 9.14
N ALA A 163 -5.07 7.97 7.92
CA ALA A 163 -5.30 8.81 6.74
C ALA A 163 -6.47 8.24 5.93
N PRO A 164 -7.41 9.09 5.47
CA PRO A 164 -8.44 8.66 4.55
C PRO A 164 -7.80 8.26 3.22
N LEU A 165 -8.29 7.15 2.65
CA LEU A 165 -7.98 6.71 1.30
C LEU A 165 -9.28 6.69 0.49
N GLU A 166 -9.31 7.49 -0.56
CA GLU A 166 -10.37 7.48 -1.56
C GLU A 166 -9.82 6.90 -2.86
N ALA A 167 -10.52 5.91 -3.41
CA ALA A 167 -10.19 5.34 -4.71
C ALA A 167 -11.40 5.48 -5.64
N ARG A 168 -11.27 6.28 -6.69
CA ARG A 168 -12.34 6.49 -7.69
C ARG A 168 -12.35 5.35 -8.67
N VAL A 169 -13.48 4.67 -8.77
CA VAL A 169 -13.69 3.51 -9.63
C VAL A 169 -14.46 3.92 -10.88
N ALA A 170 -13.90 3.60 -12.04
CA ALA A 170 -14.50 3.87 -13.33
C ALA A 170 -14.07 2.80 -14.35
N PRO A 171 -14.79 2.67 -15.48
CA PRO A 171 -14.30 1.90 -16.61
C PRO A 171 -12.95 2.47 -17.09
N ASP A 172 -12.02 1.58 -17.35
CA ASP A 172 -10.73 1.93 -17.91
C ASP A 172 -10.88 2.35 -19.38
N PRO A 173 -10.38 3.54 -19.77
CA PRO A 173 -10.58 4.06 -21.13
C PRO A 173 -9.84 3.25 -22.21
N GLU A 174 -8.80 2.49 -21.83
CA GLU A 174 -7.98 1.75 -22.80
C GLU A 174 -8.56 0.37 -23.13
N ASN A 175 -9.21 -0.28 -22.14
CA ASN A 175 -9.62 -1.68 -22.29
C ASN A 175 -11.03 -1.99 -21.76
N GLY A 176 -11.75 -0.99 -21.21
CA GLY A 176 -13.08 -1.13 -20.65
C GLY A 176 -13.17 -1.92 -19.35
N LYS A 177 -12.04 -2.38 -18.81
CA LYS A 177 -11.98 -3.05 -17.49
C LYS A 177 -12.28 -2.06 -16.36
N SER A 178 -12.60 -2.55 -15.18
CA SER A 178 -12.70 -1.69 -14.01
C SER A 178 -11.32 -1.16 -13.61
N SER A 179 -11.23 0.13 -13.33
CA SER A 179 -10.01 0.75 -12.81
C SER A 179 -10.29 1.63 -11.62
N ALA A 180 -9.32 1.75 -10.72
CA ALA A 180 -9.36 2.67 -9.58
C ALA A 180 -8.22 3.68 -9.65
N LEU A 181 -8.54 4.94 -9.41
CA LEU A 181 -7.58 6.04 -9.30
C LEU A 181 -7.54 6.52 -7.86
N PHE A 182 -6.35 6.69 -7.30
CA PHE A 182 -6.17 7.16 -5.92
C PHE A 182 -4.89 7.97 -5.75
N ASP A 183 -4.94 8.95 -4.85
CA ASP A 183 -3.79 9.79 -4.53
C ASP A 183 -2.90 9.09 -3.51
N LEU A 184 -1.65 8.84 -3.89
CA LEU A 184 -0.60 8.29 -3.02
C LEU A 184 0.28 9.36 -2.39
N SER A 185 0.12 10.63 -2.74
CA SER A 185 0.96 11.72 -2.19
C SER A 185 0.88 11.84 -0.66
N PRO A 186 -0.26 11.55 -0.02
CA PRO A 186 -0.31 11.50 1.45
C PRO A 186 0.57 10.39 2.05
N PHE A 187 0.89 9.34 1.30
CA PHE A 187 1.58 8.14 1.80
C PHE A 187 3.07 8.11 1.48
N SER A 188 3.52 8.91 0.53
CA SER A 188 4.92 8.92 0.11
C SER A 188 5.36 10.29 -0.40
N SER A 189 6.45 10.82 0.12
CA SER A 189 7.10 12.04 -0.38
C SER A 189 7.65 11.93 -1.82
N TRP A 190 7.60 10.74 -2.41
CA TRP A 190 7.95 10.50 -3.81
C TRP A 190 6.77 10.65 -4.76
N MET A 191 5.55 10.70 -4.25
CA MET A 191 4.34 10.78 -5.06
C MET A 191 3.94 12.23 -5.35
N ARG A 192 3.23 12.43 -6.46
CA ARG A 192 2.69 13.74 -6.87
C ARG A 192 1.18 13.77 -6.72
N PRO A 193 0.60 14.77 -6.05
CA PRO A 193 -0.86 14.90 -5.93
C PRO A 193 -1.58 14.98 -7.28
N SER A 194 -0.94 15.61 -8.28
CA SER A 194 -1.50 15.79 -9.62
C SER A 194 -1.46 14.55 -10.51
N ARG A 195 -0.86 13.46 -10.03
CA ARG A 195 -0.74 12.20 -10.79
C ARG A 195 -1.14 11.01 -9.93
N PRO A 196 -2.45 10.70 -9.87
CA PRO A 196 -2.94 9.58 -9.09
C PRO A 196 -2.34 8.26 -9.57
N ALA A 197 -2.18 7.33 -8.65
CA ALA A 197 -1.93 5.95 -8.99
C ALA A 197 -3.17 5.32 -9.60
N ARG A 198 -2.98 4.37 -10.50
CA ARG A 198 -4.05 3.64 -11.19
C ARG A 198 -3.88 2.15 -10.94
N ILE A 199 -4.98 1.50 -10.61
CA ILE A 199 -5.08 0.04 -10.59
C ILE A 199 -6.09 -0.36 -11.65
N VAL A 200 -5.74 -1.31 -12.50
CA VAL A 200 -6.67 -1.97 -13.43
C VAL A 200 -6.99 -3.35 -12.87
N PHE A 201 -8.27 -3.68 -12.82
CA PHE A 201 -8.75 -4.95 -12.27
C PHE A 201 -9.20 -5.90 -13.38
N GLY A 202 -8.92 -7.17 -13.19
CA GLY A 202 -9.46 -8.24 -14.03
C GLY A 202 -10.95 -8.50 -13.78
N ILE A 203 -11.49 -9.47 -14.51
CA ILE A 203 -12.90 -9.90 -14.39
C ILE A 203 -13.22 -10.39 -12.96
N ASN A 204 -12.25 -10.99 -12.29
CA ASN A 204 -12.36 -11.44 -10.91
C ASN A 204 -12.14 -10.33 -9.87
N ARG A 205 -12.10 -9.06 -10.32
CA ARG A 205 -11.79 -7.88 -9.49
C ARG A 205 -10.43 -7.93 -8.78
N ARG A 206 -9.51 -8.80 -9.23
CA ARG A 206 -8.13 -8.80 -8.76
C ARG A 206 -7.30 -7.79 -9.55
N PRO A 207 -6.32 -7.10 -8.95
CA PRO A 207 -5.43 -6.23 -9.68
C PRO A 207 -4.64 -7.00 -10.74
N GLU A 208 -4.59 -6.45 -11.95
CA GLU A 208 -3.76 -6.97 -13.06
C GLU A 208 -2.61 -6.01 -13.40
N LEU A 209 -2.87 -4.70 -13.26
CA LEU A 209 -1.88 -3.67 -13.54
C LEU A 209 -1.99 -2.58 -12.49
N ILE A 210 -0.85 -2.19 -11.94
CA ILE A 210 -0.73 -1.03 -11.06
C ILE A 210 0.30 -0.10 -11.66
N THR A 211 -0.06 1.17 -11.86
CA THR A 211 0.85 2.20 -12.37
C THR A 211 0.84 3.41 -11.47
N SER A 212 2.00 4.02 -11.28
CA SER A 212 2.12 5.28 -10.55
C SER A 212 3.28 6.10 -11.10
N SER A 213 3.09 7.41 -11.16
CA SER A 213 4.14 8.37 -11.48
C SER A 213 4.61 9.07 -10.22
N MET A 214 5.92 9.21 -10.09
CA MET A 214 6.58 9.81 -8.94
C MET A 214 7.29 11.13 -9.31
N ILE A 215 7.88 11.78 -8.32
CA ILE A 215 8.75 12.94 -8.56
C ILE A 215 9.98 12.57 -9.40
N LEU A 216 10.67 13.57 -9.95
CA LEU A 216 11.89 13.40 -10.77
C LEU A 216 11.70 12.45 -11.96
N GLY A 217 10.49 12.44 -12.56
CA GLY A 217 10.19 11.58 -13.69
C GLY A 217 10.29 10.08 -13.41
N SER A 218 10.17 9.70 -12.16
CA SER A 218 10.17 8.29 -11.76
C SER A 218 8.80 7.67 -11.96
N SER A 219 8.75 6.36 -12.18
CA SER A 219 7.52 5.61 -12.40
C SER A 219 7.58 4.22 -11.77
N VAL A 220 6.42 3.66 -11.48
CA VAL A 220 6.26 2.26 -11.07
C VAL A 220 5.19 1.62 -11.94
N THR A 221 5.50 0.48 -12.49
CA THR A 221 4.55 -0.37 -13.22
C THR A 221 4.65 -1.79 -12.68
N ILE A 222 3.55 -2.30 -12.13
CA ILE A 222 3.44 -3.67 -11.61
C ILE A 222 2.43 -4.42 -12.44
N ARG A 223 2.85 -5.50 -13.09
CA ARG A 223 1.98 -6.43 -13.82
C ARG A 223 1.79 -7.69 -13.00
N LEU A 224 0.56 -8.03 -12.71
CA LEU A 224 0.15 -9.18 -11.94
C LEU A 224 -0.50 -10.16 -12.92
N GLY A 225 0.13 -11.32 -13.12
CA GLY A 225 -0.41 -12.41 -13.92
C GLY A 225 -1.08 -13.43 -13.01
N ALA A 226 -2.17 -14.03 -13.46
CA ALA A 226 -2.65 -15.28 -12.86
C ALA A 226 -1.63 -16.39 -13.18
N VAL A 227 -1.22 -17.14 -12.17
CA VAL A 227 -0.48 -18.40 -12.33
C VAL A 227 -1.47 -19.50 -12.62
#